data_9c794b23b4723c47f9cb5dd6ea152391
#
_entry.id   9c794b23b4723c47f9cb5dd6ea152391
#
_cell.length_a   1.000
_cell.length_b   1.000
_cell.length_c   1.000
_cell.angle_alpha   90.00
_cell.angle_beta   90.00
_cell.angle_gamma   90.00
#
_symmetry.space_group_name_H-M   'P 1'
#
loop_
_entity.id
_entity.type
_entity.pdbx_description
1 polymer ?
#
loop_
_entity_poly.entity_id
_entity_poly.type
_entity_poly.pdbx_seq_one_letter_code
_entity_poly.pdbx_strand_id
1 'polypeptide(L)'
;MAKEKEVKETPLMAQYNKIKQKYPDAILLFRVGDFYETFGTDAIKASQILGIVLTKRANGSQTELELAGFPHHSVETYLPKLVKAGYRVAICEQLEDPKMVKGIVKRGVTELITPGVAVNDKILDHKSNNFLASIYFTDNEIGISFLDISTGEFLTAEGDESYIDKLMQSFAPSEIIFPKYQQKKFVQLFGNTYFT
;
A
#
# COMPACT_ATOMS: atom_id res chain seq x y z
N MET A 1 -14.24 -31.08 27.19
CA MET A 1 -14.03 -30.34 25.92
C MET A 1 -14.54 -28.91 26.14
N ALA A 2 -13.64 -27.97 26.35
CA ALA A 2 -14.00 -26.55 26.48
C ALA A 2 -14.43 -26.04 25.10
N LYS A 3 -15.64 -25.52 24.97
CA LYS A 3 -16.07 -24.80 23.76
C LYS A 3 -15.19 -23.54 23.65
N GLU A 4 -14.36 -23.47 22.63
CA GLU A 4 -13.74 -22.22 22.22
C GLU A 4 -14.88 -21.21 21.99
N LYS A 5 -14.90 -20.14 22.77
CA LYS A 5 -15.80 -19.03 22.55
C LYS A 5 -15.37 -18.35 21.27
N GLU A 6 -16.15 -18.49 20.20
CA GLU A 6 -16.02 -17.67 19.00
C GLU A 6 -15.99 -16.19 19.42
N VAL A 7 -14.84 -15.55 19.22
CA VAL A 7 -14.70 -14.11 19.44
C VAL A 7 -15.52 -13.42 18.36
N LYS A 8 -16.71 -12.94 18.72
CA LYS A 8 -17.56 -12.17 17.79
C LYS A 8 -16.87 -10.86 17.47
N GLU A 9 -16.31 -10.80 16.30
CA GLU A 9 -15.76 -9.60 15.70
C GLU A 9 -16.84 -8.52 15.56
N THR A 10 -16.47 -7.25 15.81
CA THR A 10 -17.41 -6.15 15.59
C THR A 10 -17.73 -6.01 14.11
N PRO A 11 -18.97 -5.62 13.74
CA PRO A 11 -19.34 -5.45 12.33
C PRO A 11 -18.43 -4.48 11.56
N LEU A 12 -17.86 -3.46 12.23
CA LEU A 12 -16.90 -2.53 11.66
C LEU A 12 -15.59 -3.26 11.30
N MET A 13 -15.08 -4.09 12.20
CA MET A 13 -13.84 -4.85 11.97
C MET A 13 -14.04 -5.94 10.92
N ALA A 14 -15.20 -6.58 10.89
CA ALA A 14 -15.53 -7.52 9.82
C ALA A 14 -15.49 -6.86 8.43
N GLN A 15 -16.00 -5.62 8.33
CA GLN A 15 -15.93 -4.86 7.08
C GLN A 15 -14.48 -4.47 6.74
N TYR A 16 -13.70 -4.01 7.74
CA TYR A 16 -12.29 -3.70 7.57
C TYR A 16 -11.51 -4.91 7.06
N ASN A 17 -11.61 -6.04 7.73
CA ASN A 17 -10.87 -7.26 7.40
C ASN A 17 -11.23 -7.79 6.01
N LYS A 18 -12.51 -7.75 5.64
CA LYS A 18 -12.97 -8.12 4.29
C LYS A 18 -12.35 -7.25 3.19
N ILE A 19 -12.17 -5.95 3.46
CA ILE A 19 -11.53 -5.03 2.52
C ILE A 19 -10.02 -5.24 2.53
N LYS A 20 -9.39 -5.35 3.71
CA LYS A 20 -7.94 -5.57 3.85
C LYS A 20 -7.47 -6.84 3.14
N GLN A 21 -8.24 -7.91 3.16
CA GLN A 21 -7.93 -9.15 2.42
C GLN A 21 -7.78 -8.96 0.92
N LYS A 22 -8.41 -7.93 0.33
CA LYS A 22 -8.27 -7.60 -1.09
C LYS A 22 -7.01 -6.76 -1.38
N TYR A 23 -6.49 -6.09 -0.36
CA TYR A 23 -5.32 -5.21 -0.45
C TYR A 23 -4.30 -5.55 0.65
N PRO A 24 -3.79 -6.80 0.69
CA PRO A 24 -2.96 -7.29 1.80
C PRO A 24 -1.67 -6.48 1.95
N ASP A 25 -1.10 -6.03 0.85
CA ASP A 25 0.20 -5.34 0.80
C ASP A 25 0.08 -3.81 0.92
N ALA A 26 -1.13 -3.26 0.99
CA ALA A 26 -1.34 -1.82 1.13
C ALA A 26 -1.72 -1.44 2.56
N ILE A 27 -1.23 -0.30 3.05
CA ILE A 27 -1.75 0.32 4.28
C ILE A 27 -3.17 0.79 3.97
N LEU A 28 -4.16 0.26 4.72
CA LEU A 28 -5.56 0.60 4.52
C LEU A 28 -5.95 1.80 5.40
N LEU A 29 -6.15 2.96 4.79
CA LEU A 29 -6.74 4.14 5.43
C LEU A 29 -8.26 4.01 5.40
N PHE A 30 -8.83 3.57 6.51
CA PHE A 30 -10.24 3.21 6.60
C PHE A 30 -11.05 4.33 7.25
N ARG A 31 -11.99 4.92 6.52
CA ARG A 31 -12.79 6.05 6.99
C ARG A 31 -13.74 5.66 8.10
N VAL A 32 -13.58 6.27 9.28
CA VAL A 32 -14.45 6.10 10.44
C VAL A 32 -14.85 7.48 10.96
N GLY A 33 -16.06 7.92 10.64
CA GLY A 33 -16.50 9.28 10.93
C GLY A 33 -15.59 10.33 10.30
N ASP A 34 -14.98 11.17 11.14
CA ASP A 34 -14.08 12.24 10.67
C ASP A 34 -12.61 11.84 10.60
N PHE A 35 -12.30 10.55 10.79
CA PHE A 35 -10.93 10.03 10.78
C PHE A 35 -10.70 9.01 9.67
N TYR A 36 -9.44 8.93 9.22
CA TYR A 36 -8.90 7.71 8.66
C TYR A 36 -8.23 6.93 9.79
N GLU A 37 -8.68 5.71 10.00
CA GLU A 37 -8.11 4.77 10.98
C GLU A 37 -7.41 3.62 10.26
N THR A 38 -6.31 3.16 10.83
CA THR A 38 -5.60 1.94 10.45
C THR A 38 -5.51 1.00 11.65
N PHE A 39 -5.45 -0.32 11.39
CA PHE A 39 -5.50 -1.32 12.47
C PHE A 39 -4.36 -2.32 12.35
N GLY A 40 -3.97 -2.92 13.49
CA GLY A 40 -2.97 -3.97 13.57
C GLY A 40 -1.61 -3.54 13.03
N THR A 41 -1.02 -4.35 12.16
CA THR A 41 0.30 -4.07 11.57
C THR A 41 0.33 -2.77 10.76
N ASP A 42 -0.76 -2.40 10.09
CA ASP A 42 -0.86 -1.14 9.36
C ASP A 42 -0.79 0.06 10.32
N ALA A 43 -1.44 -0.04 11.49
CA ALA A 43 -1.39 1.00 12.51
C ALA A 43 0.01 1.22 13.08
N ILE A 44 0.73 0.13 13.34
CA ILE A 44 2.12 0.20 13.82
C ILE A 44 3.01 0.91 12.80
N LYS A 45 2.94 0.50 11.52
CA LYS A 45 3.70 1.12 10.43
C LYS A 45 3.34 2.60 10.25
N ALA A 46 2.04 2.90 10.17
CA ALA A 46 1.56 4.27 10.00
C ALA A 46 1.98 5.17 11.16
N SER A 47 1.86 4.70 12.40
CA SER A 47 2.30 5.45 13.59
C SER A 47 3.78 5.82 13.52
N GLN A 48 4.64 4.88 13.17
CA GLN A 48 6.09 5.11 13.06
C GLN A 48 6.45 6.11 11.96
N ILE A 49 5.85 5.96 10.77
CA ILE A 49 6.17 6.82 9.61
C ILE A 49 5.61 8.22 9.77
N LEU A 50 4.38 8.32 10.26
CA LEU A 50 3.67 9.60 10.36
C LEU A 50 3.99 10.38 11.64
N GLY A 51 4.56 9.72 12.66
CA GLY A 51 4.76 10.30 13.97
C GLY A 51 3.45 10.56 14.73
N ILE A 52 2.42 9.74 14.49
CA ILE A 52 1.11 9.83 15.15
C ILE A 52 0.99 8.79 16.28
N VAL A 53 0.08 9.04 17.22
CA VAL A 53 -0.10 8.18 18.39
C VAL A 53 -0.59 6.81 17.98
N LEU A 54 0.11 5.77 18.45
CA LEU A 54 -0.37 4.38 18.42
C LEU A 54 -1.18 4.14 19.69
N THR A 55 -2.42 3.76 19.53
CA THR A 55 -3.33 3.41 20.62
C THR A 55 -3.90 2.02 20.41
N LYS A 56 -4.87 1.63 21.21
CA LYS A 56 -5.55 0.35 21.11
C LYS A 56 -7.05 0.53 21.09
N ARG A 57 -7.73 -0.31 20.34
CA ARG A 57 -9.18 -0.37 20.27
C ARG A 57 -9.66 -1.75 20.69
N ALA A 58 -10.70 -1.79 21.54
CA ALA A 58 -11.36 -3.04 21.85
C ALA A 58 -12.08 -3.59 20.60
N ASN A 59 -11.77 -4.83 20.24
CA ASN A 59 -12.43 -5.57 19.16
C ASN A 59 -13.29 -6.69 19.76
N GLY A 60 -14.51 -6.35 20.15
CA GLY A 60 -15.38 -7.31 20.83
C GLY A 60 -14.95 -7.58 22.28
N SER A 61 -15.22 -8.78 22.79
CA SER A 61 -15.22 -9.01 24.23
C SER A 61 -13.85 -9.17 24.90
N GLN A 62 -12.72 -9.32 24.19
CA GLN A 62 -11.42 -9.59 24.86
C GLN A 62 -10.13 -9.29 24.07
N THR A 63 -10.16 -8.84 22.82
CA THR A 63 -8.93 -8.55 22.07
C THR A 63 -8.79 -7.05 21.85
N GLU A 64 -7.66 -6.51 22.30
CA GLU A 64 -7.24 -5.16 21.91
C GLU A 64 -6.48 -5.25 20.58
N LEU A 65 -6.80 -4.34 19.68
CA LEU A 65 -6.16 -4.21 18.40
C LEU A 65 -5.46 -2.85 18.31
N GLU A 66 -4.25 -2.82 17.82
CA GLU A 66 -3.52 -1.58 17.58
C GLU A 66 -4.31 -0.69 16.62
N LEU A 67 -4.34 0.59 16.93
CA LEU A 67 -5.04 1.63 16.20
C LEU A 67 -4.15 2.85 16.07
N ALA A 68 -4.04 3.37 14.86
CA ALA A 68 -3.53 4.71 14.60
C ALA A 68 -4.47 5.42 13.62
N GLY A 69 -4.58 6.73 13.74
CA GLY A 69 -5.46 7.47 12.85
C GLY A 69 -5.21 8.97 12.90
N PHE A 70 -5.74 9.65 11.91
CA PHE A 70 -5.66 11.10 11.77
C PHE A 70 -6.95 11.66 11.15
N PRO A 71 -7.26 12.97 11.36
CA PRO A 71 -8.42 13.59 10.77
C PRO A 71 -8.41 13.49 9.24
N HIS A 72 -9.53 13.12 8.63
CA HIS A 72 -9.59 12.84 7.18
C HIS A 72 -9.16 14.03 6.31
N HIS A 73 -9.46 15.26 6.74
CA HIS A 73 -9.07 16.47 6.04
C HIS A 73 -7.53 16.68 5.99
N SER A 74 -6.78 15.92 6.79
CA SER A 74 -5.32 15.96 6.81
C SER A 74 -4.66 14.92 5.91
N VAL A 75 -5.44 14.17 5.09
CA VAL A 75 -4.93 13.12 4.21
C VAL A 75 -3.84 13.65 3.26
N GLU A 76 -4.02 14.84 2.72
CA GLU A 76 -3.04 15.52 1.85
C GLU A 76 -1.66 15.76 2.52
N THR A 77 -1.60 15.73 3.85
CA THR A 77 -0.37 15.90 4.61
C THR A 77 0.29 14.57 4.95
N TYR A 78 -0.53 13.55 5.25
CA TYR A 78 -0.04 12.26 5.75
C TYR A 78 0.18 11.22 4.66
N LEU A 79 -0.69 11.18 3.65
CA LEU A 79 -0.58 10.23 2.53
C LEU A 79 0.78 10.28 1.81
N PRO A 80 1.33 11.48 1.46
CA PRO A 80 2.64 11.56 0.82
C PRO A 80 3.77 10.93 1.65
N LYS A 81 3.71 11.01 2.97
CA LYS A 81 4.74 10.42 3.84
C LYS A 81 4.74 8.90 3.79
N LEU A 82 3.56 8.27 3.75
CA LEU A 82 3.44 6.81 3.62
C LEU A 82 3.95 6.33 2.27
N VAL A 83 3.58 7.03 1.19
CA VAL A 83 3.98 6.66 -0.17
C VAL A 83 5.49 6.87 -0.36
N LYS A 84 6.07 7.99 0.12
CA LYS A 84 7.54 8.23 0.11
C LYS A 84 8.33 7.21 0.94
N ALA A 85 7.71 6.63 1.96
CA ALA A 85 8.29 5.53 2.72
C ALA A 85 8.20 4.17 2.01
N GLY A 86 7.75 4.15 0.74
CA GLY A 86 7.67 2.95 -0.10
C GLY A 86 6.39 2.13 0.06
N TYR A 87 5.40 2.62 0.80
CA TYR A 87 4.16 1.86 1.03
C TYR A 87 3.09 2.17 -0.01
N ARG A 88 2.40 1.12 -0.44
CA ARG A 88 1.12 1.24 -1.14
C ARG A 88 0.04 1.63 -0.14
N VAL A 89 -0.85 2.54 -0.52
CA VAL A 89 -1.90 3.05 0.37
C VAL A 89 -3.25 2.91 -0.31
N ALA A 90 -4.19 2.21 0.33
CA ALA A 90 -5.57 2.09 -0.11
C ALA A 90 -6.45 3.06 0.70
N ILE A 91 -7.07 4.02 0.02
CA ILE A 91 -8.03 4.95 0.62
C ILE A 91 -9.41 4.32 0.57
N CYS A 92 -10.00 4.10 1.74
CA CYS A 92 -11.31 3.48 1.88
C CYS A 92 -12.31 4.48 2.45
N GLU A 93 -13.27 4.89 1.60
CA GLU A 93 -14.28 5.89 1.92
C GLU A 93 -15.63 5.29 2.32
N GLN A 94 -16.43 6.09 3.01
CA GLN A 94 -17.85 5.84 3.22
C GLN A 94 -18.58 6.09 1.90
N LEU A 95 -19.28 5.07 1.39
CA LEU A 95 -20.01 5.13 0.13
C LEU A 95 -21.46 5.58 0.29
N GLU A 96 -21.90 5.79 1.53
CA GLU A 96 -23.25 6.16 1.89
C GLU A 96 -23.22 7.28 2.94
N ASP A 97 -24.22 8.14 2.96
CA ASP A 97 -24.36 9.16 3.99
C ASP A 97 -24.73 8.49 5.35
N PRO A 98 -23.88 8.64 6.39
CA PRO A 98 -24.16 8.07 7.71
C PRO A 98 -25.50 8.47 8.31
N LYS A 99 -26.04 9.64 7.94
CA LYS A 99 -27.32 10.16 8.42
C LYS A 99 -28.52 9.44 7.82
N MET A 100 -28.33 8.78 6.66
CA MET A 100 -29.40 8.12 5.91
C MET A 100 -29.45 6.61 6.14
N VAL A 101 -28.45 6.03 6.82
CA VAL A 101 -28.32 4.57 6.99
C VAL A 101 -28.58 4.15 8.43
N LYS A 102 -29.50 3.18 8.61
CA LYS A 102 -29.66 2.50 9.88
C LYS A 102 -28.65 1.35 10.00
N GLY A 103 -27.58 1.55 10.75
CA GLY A 103 -26.54 0.54 10.96
C GLY A 103 -25.16 0.97 10.49
N ILE A 104 -24.36 0.01 10.02
CA ILE A 104 -23.01 0.29 9.55
C ILE A 104 -23.02 0.81 8.12
N VAL A 105 -22.43 1.96 7.93
CA VAL A 105 -22.21 2.60 6.63
C VAL A 105 -21.33 1.69 5.76
N LYS A 106 -21.76 1.47 4.54
CA LYS A 106 -20.96 0.74 3.53
C LYS A 106 -19.71 1.53 3.16
N ARG A 107 -18.60 0.82 3.06
CA ARG A 107 -17.29 1.38 2.67
C ARG A 107 -16.68 0.62 1.52
N GLY A 108 -15.82 1.31 0.77
CA GLY A 108 -15.08 0.71 -0.33
C GLY A 108 -13.81 1.50 -0.60
N VAL A 109 -12.83 0.82 -1.19
CA VAL A 109 -11.60 1.48 -1.66
C VAL A 109 -11.95 2.29 -2.90
N THR A 110 -11.70 3.59 -2.81
CA THR A 110 -11.93 4.55 -3.90
C THR A 110 -10.64 4.82 -4.67
N GLU A 111 -9.49 4.68 -4.01
CA GLU A 111 -8.20 4.96 -4.60
C GLU A 111 -7.12 4.03 -4.02
N LEU A 112 -6.19 3.58 -4.87
CA LEU A 112 -4.98 2.87 -4.49
C LEU A 112 -3.78 3.63 -5.02
N ILE A 113 -3.01 4.21 -4.10
CA ILE A 113 -1.82 4.99 -4.43
C ILE A 113 -0.59 4.12 -4.16
N THR A 114 0.32 4.07 -5.13
CA THR A 114 1.57 3.33 -5.02
C THR A 114 2.76 4.24 -5.37
N PRO A 115 3.98 3.94 -4.90
CA PRO A 115 5.14 4.80 -5.13
C PRO A 115 5.40 5.11 -6.61
N GLY A 116 5.31 4.10 -7.48
CA GLY A 116 5.63 4.24 -8.91
C GLY A 116 4.55 4.91 -9.76
N VAL A 117 3.30 5.03 -9.26
CA VAL A 117 2.20 5.69 -9.97
C VAL A 117 1.70 6.96 -9.29
N ALA A 118 2.45 7.45 -8.31
CA ALA A 118 2.11 8.71 -7.64
C ALA A 118 2.33 9.90 -8.58
N VAL A 119 1.28 10.71 -8.77
CA VAL A 119 1.33 11.93 -9.60
C VAL A 119 1.17 13.22 -8.79
N ASN A 120 1.09 13.11 -7.47
CA ASN A 120 0.92 14.27 -6.59
C ASN A 120 2.25 14.98 -6.38
N ASP A 121 2.31 16.30 -6.61
CA ASP A 121 3.50 17.14 -6.44
C ASP A 121 4.14 17.05 -5.05
N LYS A 122 3.35 16.72 -4.02
CA LYS A 122 3.88 16.50 -2.66
C LYS A 122 4.62 15.17 -2.50
N ILE A 123 4.38 14.21 -3.41
CA ILE A 123 5.02 12.90 -3.43
C ILE A 123 6.24 12.93 -4.35
N LEU A 124 6.11 13.55 -5.50
CA LEU A 124 7.18 13.63 -6.50
C LEU A 124 8.32 14.54 -6.06
N ASP A 125 9.54 14.15 -6.40
CA ASP A 125 10.68 15.07 -6.41
C ASP A 125 10.78 15.70 -7.81
N HIS A 126 10.59 17.01 -7.92
CA HIS A 126 10.64 17.73 -9.19
C HIS A 126 12.01 17.68 -9.90
N LYS A 127 13.02 17.11 -9.28
CA LYS A 127 14.39 17.02 -9.84
C LYS A 127 14.75 15.64 -10.35
N SER A 128 13.89 14.64 -10.16
CA SER A 128 14.14 13.25 -10.56
C SER A 128 12.89 12.60 -11.11
N ASN A 129 13.08 11.69 -12.04
CA ASN A 129 11.99 10.87 -12.56
C ASN A 129 11.46 9.92 -11.48
N ASN A 130 10.16 9.62 -11.54
CA ASN A 130 9.51 8.66 -10.67
C ASN A 130 9.12 7.42 -11.47
N PHE A 131 10.08 6.53 -11.68
CA PHE A 131 9.86 5.35 -12.52
C PHE A 131 9.10 4.22 -11.81
N LEU A 132 8.06 3.73 -12.48
CA LEU A 132 7.53 2.39 -12.32
C LEU A 132 8.29 1.48 -13.29
N ALA A 133 8.93 0.41 -12.80
CA ALA A 133 9.54 -0.60 -13.65
C ALA A 133 8.66 -1.85 -13.78
N SER A 134 8.65 -2.46 -14.97
CA SER A 134 8.05 -3.78 -15.19
C SER A 134 9.11 -4.74 -15.73
N ILE A 135 9.25 -5.91 -15.09
CA ILE A 135 10.24 -6.94 -15.46
C ILE A 135 9.51 -8.21 -15.88
N TYR A 136 10.02 -8.83 -16.95
CA TYR A 136 9.60 -10.12 -17.43
C TYR A 136 10.79 -11.01 -17.79
N PHE A 137 10.79 -12.24 -17.26
CA PHE A 137 11.86 -13.22 -17.52
C PHE A 137 11.42 -14.20 -18.60
N THR A 138 12.22 -14.30 -19.66
CA THR A 138 12.14 -15.40 -20.62
C THR A 138 13.14 -16.50 -20.24
N ASP A 139 13.30 -17.51 -21.10
CA ASP A 139 14.30 -18.55 -20.88
C ASP A 139 15.73 -18.05 -21.08
N ASN A 140 15.94 -17.09 -21.97
CA ASN A 140 17.26 -16.63 -22.38
C ASN A 140 17.59 -15.19 -21.97
N GLU A 141 16.58 -14.35 -21.78
CA GLU A 141 16.74 -12.90 -21.60
C GLU A 141 15.74 -12.35 -20.57
N ILE A 142 16.01 -11.17 -20.08
CA ILE A 142 15.16 -10.43 -19.19
C ILE A 142 14.74 -9.14 -19.92
N GLY A 143 13.42 -8.96 -20.09
CA GLY A 143 12.86 -7.71 -20.58
C GLY A 143 12.54 -6.78 -19.42
N ILE A 144 12.82 -5.49 -19.57
CA ILE A 144 12.46 -4.44 -18.61
C ILE A 144 11.85 -3.25 -19.34
N SER A 145 10.88 -2.61 -18.68
CA SER A 145 10.36 -1.31 -19.08
C SER A 145 10.31 -0.37 -17.90
N PHE A 146 10.52 0.92 -18.15
CA PHE A 146 10.42 2.00 -17.17
C PHE A 146 9.38 3.01 -17.67
N LEU A 147 8.47 3.40 -16.81
CA LEU A 147 7.45 4.39 -17.09
C LEU A 147 7.44 5.46 -16.00
N ASP A 148 7.65 6.70 -16.39
CA ASP A 148 7.33 7.85 -15.53
C ASP A 148 5.99 8.43 -15.97
N ILE A 149 4.96 8.23 -15.15
CA ILE A 149 3.59 8.66 -15.44
C ILE A 149 3.49 10.20 -15.46
N SER A 150 4.31 10.89 -14.67
CA SER A 150 4.27 12.34 -14.54
C SER A 150 4.79 13.07 -15.77
N THR A 151 5.77 12.47 -16.45
CA THR A 151 6.42 13.03 -17.67
C THR A 151 5.95 12.36 -18.94
N GLY A 152 5.40 11.14 -18.85
CA GLY A 152 5.09 10.28 -20.00
C GLY A 152 6.32 9.61 -20.61
N GLU A 153 7.50 9.67 -19.95
CA GLU A 153 8.69 8.99 -20.41
C GLU A 153 8.53 7.47 -20.30
N PHE A 154 8.78 6.78 -21.40
CA PHE A 154 8.66 5.33 -21.48
C PHE A 154 9.89 4.73 -22.18
N LEU A 155 10.63 3.89 -21.47
CA LEU A 155 11.86 3.26 -21.92
C LEU A 155 11.73 1.74 -21.85
N THR A 156 12.33 1.02 -22.78
CA THR A 156 12.36 -0.44 -22.79
C THR A 156 13.75 -0.95 -23.12
N ALA A 157 14.11 -2.09 -22.54
CA ALA A 157 15.35 -2.79 -22.84
C ALA A 157 15.18 -4.30 -22.64
N GLU A 158 16.07 -5.08 -23.22
CA GLU A 158 16.22 -6.51 -22.98
C GLU A 158 17.71 -6.86 -22.87
N GLY A 159 18.04 -7.91 -22.14
CA GLY A 159 19.40 -8.35 -21.97
C GLY A 159 19.59 -9.36 -20.85
N ASP A 160 20.84 -9.58 -20.49
CA ASP A 160 21.22 -10.45 -19.39
C ASP A 160 21.01 -9.80 -18.02
N GLU A 161 21.16 -10.59 -16.95
CA GLU A 161 20.99 -10.16 -15.55
C GLU A 161 21.86 -8.94 -15.22
N SER A 162 23.14 -8.96 -15.62
CA SER A 162 24.09 -7.89 -15.29
C SER A 162 23.71 -6.56 -15.94
N TYR A 163 23.21 -6.61 -17.18
CA TYR A 163 22.75 -5.42 -17.89
C TYR A 163 21.48 -4.85 -17.27
N ILE A 164 20.50 -5.72 -16.96
CA ILE A 164 19.24 -5.29 -16.33
C ILE A 164 19.48 -4.73 -14.93
N ASP A 165 20.37 -5.34 -14.14
CA ASP A 165 20.73 -4.82 -12.81
C ASP A 165 21.32 -3.41 -12.89
N LYS A 166 22.22 -3.16 -13.86
CA LYS A 166 22.76 -1.81 -14.10
C LYS A 166 21.69 -0.80 -14.49
N LEU A 167 20.72 -1.19 -15.31
CA LEU A 167 19.61 -0.31 -15.66
C LEU A 167 18.75 0.01 -14.43
N MET A 168 18.42 -0.99 -13.62
CA MET A 168 17.66 -0.78 -12.38
C MET A 168 18.40 0.13 -11.40
N GLN A 169 19.72 -0.03 -11.24
CA GLN A 169 20.53 0.86 -10.41
C GLN A 169 20.57 2.29 -10.96
N SER A 170 20.65 2.45 -12.28
CA SER A 170 20.75 3.76 -12.93
C SER A 170 19.43 4.53 -12.90
N PHE A 171 18.32 3.86 -13.17
CA PHE A 171 16.99 4.48 -13.20
C PHE A 171 16.33 4.49 -11.82
N ALA A 172 16.80 3.67 -10.87
CA ALA A 172 16.34 3.60 -9.48
C ALA A 172 14.81 3.66 -9.34
N PRO A 173 14.06 2.70 -9.93
CA PRO A 173 12.59 2.77 -9.95
C PRO A 173 12.01 2.76 -8.54
N SER A 174 10.99 3.57 -8.31
CA SER A 174 10.28 3.65 -7.03
C SER A 174 9.37 2.45 -6.76
N GLU A 175 9.02 1.72 -7.80
CA GLU A 175 8.22 0.49 -7.72
C GLU A 175 8.60 -0.45 -8.87
N ILE A 176 8.64 -1.76 -8.57
CA ILE A 176 8.92 -2.80 -9.56
C ILE A 176 7.75 -3.78 -9.58
N ILE A 177 7.19 -4.03 -10.75
CA ILE A 177 6.14 -5.03 -10.97
C ILE A 177 6.64 -6.17 -11.86
N PHE A 178 6.15 -7.36 -11.59
CA PHE A 178 6.46 -8.57 -12.37
C PHE A 178 5.32 -9.60 -12.23
N PRO A 179 5.21 -10.57 -13.15
CA PRO A 179 4.20 -11.62 -13.04
C PRO A 179 4.36 -12.42 -11.74
N LYS A 180 3.26 -12.64 -11.02
CA LYS A 180 3.28 -13.33 -9.71
C LYS A 180 4.00 -14.69 -9.75
N TYR A 181 3.86 -15.44 -10.84
CA TYR A 181 4.52 -16.74 -11.01
C TYR A 181 6.04 -16.63 -11.20
N GLN A 182 6.57 -15.43 -11.48
CA GLN A 182 8.01 -15.17 -11.62
C GLN A 182 8.65 -14.60 -10.35
N GLN A 183 7.90 -14.44 -9.26
CA GLN A 183 8.38 -13.88 -8.00
C GLN A 183 9.63 -14.58 -7.47
N LYS A 184 9.68 -15.92 -7.51
CA LYS A 184 10.84 -16.68 -7.03
C LYS A 184 12.10 -16.35 -7.81
N LYS A 185 11.98 -16.23 -9.16
CA LYS A 185 13.09 -15.88 -10.03
C LYS A 185 13.56 -14.46 -9.77
N PHE A 186 12.63 -13.50 -9.60
CA PHE A 186 12.96 -12.12 -9.26
C PHE A 186 13.72 -12.04 -7.92
N VAL A 187 13.20 -12.66 -6.86
CA VAL A 187 13.84 -12.65 -5.54
C VAL A 187 15.22 -13.30 -5.57
N GLN A 188 15.39 -14.37 -6.33
CA GLN A 188 16.69 -15.05 -6.45
C GLN A 188 17.76 -14.16 -7.10
N LEU A 189 17.40 -13.41 -8.14
CA LEU A 189 18.35 -12.60 -8.92
C LEU A 189 18.54 -11.19 -8.32
N PHE A 190 17.48 -10.56 -7.86
CA PHE A 190 17.45 -9.14 -7.49
C PHE A 190 16.98 -8.87 -6.06
N GLY A 191 16.49 -9.88 -5.35
CA GLY A 191 15.82 -9.72 -4.06
C GLY A 191 16.67 -9.09 -2.96
N ASN A 192 17.98 -9.33 -2.95
CA ASN A 192 18.90 -8.75 -1.96
C ASN A 192 19.09 -7.22 -2.14
N THR A 193 18.80 -6.70 -3.32
CA THR A 193 18.99 -5.28 -3.64
C THR A 193 17.69 -4.49 -3.55
N TYR A 194 16.55 -5.11 -3.93
CA TYR A 194 15.29 -4.39 -4.15
C TYR A 194 14.15 -4.79 -3.21
N PHE A 195 14.33 -5.80 -2.38
CA PHE A 195 13.40 -6.14 -1.29
C PHE A 195 14.07 -5.88 0.06
N THR A 196 13.61 -4.84 0.73
CA THR A 196 13.94 -4.56 2.13
C THR A 196 12.70 -4.77 3.01
#